data_b2ef726be2108bd2c2aaff602840a06a
#
_entry.id   b2ef726be2108bd2c2aaff602840a06a
#
_cell.length_a   1.000
_cell.length_b   1.000
_cell.length_c   1.000
_cell.angle_alpha   90.00
_cell.angle_beta   90.00
_cell.angle_gamma   90.00
#
_symmetry.space_group_name_H-M   'P 1'
#
loop_
_entity.id
_entity.type
_entity.pdbx_description
1 polymer ?
#
loop_
_entity_poly.entity_id
_entity_poly.type
_entity_poly.pdbx_seq_one_letter_code
_entity_poly.pdbx_strand_id
1 'polypeptide(L)'
;MQYLKSLVLFLCFTCVMVAQDTPNPLLDKNPVAQQQWVDSLYNNMSLEEKIGQLYMVQVFSSQSEQEKTNVVNLIRDNKIGGLIYSKGGPVRQAKLNNELQAAAKIPLLIGMDAEWGLSMRLDSTYAFPWNMTLGAVKNNQLIEQTGRQLGEHCKRIGVHFNFAPVVDINTNPNNPIIGNRSFGEDRDNVTDKALAFMKGMQSTGVLANAKHFPGHGDTEADSHKTLPTVSFDEKRIDSVELYPYKKLIKEGLSSVMVAHLNIPSLESRDGYPSTLSENIVTSILKERLGFKGLIFTDALTMKGASNFSAPGDIDLAAFKA
;
A
#
# COMPACT_ATOMS: atom_id res chain seq x y z
N MET A 1 6.83 32.83 -70.49
CA MET A 1 7.21 31.62 -69.75
C MET A 1 7.46 32.02 -68.26
N GLN A 2 6.43 31.87 -67.44
CA GLN A 2 6.52 32.21 -66.05
C GLN A 2 6.78 30.89 -65.27
N TYR A 3 7.90 30.84 -64.53
CA TYR A 3 8.17 29.74 -63.64
C TYR A 3 7.52 30.00 -62.31
N LEU A 4 6.51 29.19 -61.97
CA LEU A 4 5.85 29.16 -60.68
C LEU A 4 6.72 28.32 -59.72
N LYS A 5 7.39 28.94 -58.74
CA LYS A 5 8.11 28.28 -57.68
C LYS A 5 7.14 27.89 -56.56
N SER A 6 6.80 26.61 -56.48
CA SER A 6 6.06 26.05 -55.32
C SER A 6 6.96 25.99 -54.11
N LEU A 7 6.67 26.80 -53.12
CA LEU A 7 7.30 26.74 -51.78
C LEU A 7 6.54 25.70 -50.96
N VAL A 8 7.13 24.53 -50.75
CA VAL A 8 6.59 23.52 -49.84
C VAL A 8 7.05 23.89 -48.42
N LEU A 9 6.11 24.38 -47.62
CA LEU A 9 6.34 24.67 -46.21
C LEU A 9 6.23 23.35 -45.41
N PHE A 10 7.35 22.80 -44.98
CA PHE A 10 7.40 21.65 -44.08
C PHE A 10 7.13 22.15 -42.66
N LEU A 11 5.89 22.00 -42.17
CA LEU A 11 5.57 22.21 -40.75
C LEU A 11 6.07 20.98 -40.00
N CYS A 12 7.24 21.08 -39.37
CA CYS A 12 7.65 20.15 -38.33
C CYS A 12 6.78 20.36 -37.09
N PHE A 13 5.75 19.54 -36.90
CA PHE A 13 5.07 19.39 -35.65
C PHE A 13 6.03 18.65 -34.71
N THR A 14 6.78 19.37 -33.90
CA THR A 14 7.43 18.80 -32.73
C THR A 14 6.33 18.51 -31.71
N CYS A 15 5.86 17.26 -31.67
CA CYS A 15 5.11 16.77 -30.51
C CYS A 15 6.04 16.86 -29.30
N VAL A 16 5.91 17.93 -28.54
CA VAL A 16 6.42 17.95 -27.17
C VAL A 16 5.57 16.95 -26.41
N MET A 17 6.09 15.74 -26.21
CA MET A 17 5.54 14.81 -25.23
C MET A 17 5.78 15.47 -23.87
N VAL A 18 4.82 16.20 -23.37
CA VAL A 18 4.76 16.56 -21.95
C VAL A 18 4.61 15.24 -21.23
N ALA A 19 5.68 14.77 -20.61
CA ALA A 19 5.60 13.68 -19.66
C ALA A 19 4.57 14.11 -18.61
N GLN A 20 3.41 13.47 -18.58
CA GLN A 20 2.44 13.69 -17.52
C GLN A 20 3.09 13.20 -16.23
N ASP A 21 3.47 14.15 -15.37
CA ASP A 21 3.97 13.82 -14.04
C ASP A 21 2.98 12.89 -13.33
N THR A 22 3.51 11.81 -12.78
CA THR A 22 2.72 10.88 -11.98
C THR A 22 2.10 11.66 -10.82
N PRO A 23 0.77 11.57 -10.59
CA PRO A 23 0.14 12.28 -9.50
C PRO A 23 0.82 11.98 -8.17
N ASN A 24 1.03 12.99 -7.35
CA ASN A 24 1.43 12.79 -5.96
C ASN A 24 0.18 12.84 -5.06
N PRO A 25 -0.36 11.70 -4.65
CA PRO A 25 -1.62 11.62 -3.91
C PRO A 25 -1.53 12.19 -2.49
N LEU A 26 -0.31 12.44 -2.01
CA LEU A 26 -0.05 12.97 -0.68
C LEU A 26 0.16 14.49 -0.66
N LEU A 27 0.14 15.14 -1.84
CA LEU A 27 0.19 16.61 -1.89
C LEU A 27 -1.16 17.22 -1.52
N ASP A 28 -1.10 18.15 -0.58
CA ASP A 28 -2.23 19.02 -0.24
C ASP A 28 -2.52 20.04 -1.34
N LYS A 29 -3.73 20.62 -1.32
CA LYS A 29 -4.11 21.71 -2.23
C LYS A 29 -3.26 22.95 -2.03
N ASN A 30 -2.65 23.12 -0.85
CA ASN A 30 -1.69 24.16 -0.53
C ASN A 30 -0.31 23.53 -0.21
N PRO A 31 0.51 23.19 -1.22
CA PRO A 31 1.78 22.53 -1.02
C PRO A 31 2.79 23.38 -0.24
N VAL A 32 2.67 24.70 -0.31
CA VAL A 32 3.54 25.61 0.46
C VAL A 32 3.26 25.49 1.96
N ALA A 33 1.99 25.55 2.37
CA ALA A 33 1.62 25.38 3.76
C ALA A 33 1.95 23.97 4.27
N GLN A 34 1.76 22.95 3.43
CA GLN A 34 2.16 21.58 3.74
C GLN A 34 3.66 21.48 4.00
N GLN A 35 4.50 22.06 3.14
CA GLN A 35 5.95 22.04 3.30
C GLN A 35 6.39 22.79 4.57
N GLN A 36 5.82 23.96 4.85
CA GLN A 36 6.09 24.70 6.07
C GLN A 36 5.75 23.89 7.33
N TRP A 37 4.62 23.18 7.31
CA TRP A 37 4.22 22.31 8.42
C TRP A 37 5.20 21.13 8.58
N VAL A 38 5.56 20.46 7.49
CA VAL A 38 6.56 19.37 7.50
C VAL A 38 7.89 19.85 8.04
N ASP A 39 8.40 20.98 7.55
CA ASP A 39 9.69 21.55 7.97
C ASP A 39 9.66 21.92 9.46
N SER A 40 8.52 22.47 9.94
CA SER A 40 8.36 22.83 11.35
C SER A 40 8.46 21.65 12.29
N LEU A 41 7.98 20.46 11.86
CA LEU A 41 8.13 19.23 12.64
C LEU A 41 9.52 18.63 12.46
N TYR A 42 9.92 18.40 11.21
CA TYR A 42 11.14 17.66 10.86
C TYR A 42 12.42 18.30 11.43
N ASN A 43 12.52 19.63 11.38
CA ASN A 43 13.69 20.36 11.88
C ASN A 43 13.79 20.38 13.41
N ASN A 44 12.68 20.13 14.11
CA ASN A 44 12.63 20.08 15.57
C ASN A 44 12.68 18.64 16.14
N MET A 45 12.76 17.61 15.28
CA MET A 45 12.86 16.22 15.70
C MET A 45 14.32 15.79 15.85
N SER A 46 14.62 15.02 16.90
CA SER A 46 15.88 14.28 16.99
C SER A 46 15.94 13.15 15.96
N LEU A 47 17.11 12.55 15.77
CA LEU A 47 17.26 11.39 14.88
C LEU A 47 16.39 10.22 15.34
N GLU A 48 16.36 9.95 16.65
CA GLU A 48 15.56 8.89 17.27
C GLU A 48 14.06 9.14 17.04
N GLU A 49 13.59 10.38 17.19
CA GLU A 49 12.20 10.75 16.88
C GLU A 49 11.88 10.52 15.40
N LYS A 50 12.77 10.89 14.48
CA LYS A 50 12.60 10.64 13.04
C LYS A 50 12.53 9.15 12.72
N ILE A 51 13.41 8.34 13.31
CA ILE A 51 13.42 6.88 13.17
C ILE A 51 12.10 6.30 13.71
N GLY A 52 11.67 6.72 14.90
CA GLY A 52 10.41 6.26 15.50
C GLY A 52 9.20 6.46 14.58
N GLN A 53 9.13 7.56 13.81
CA GLN A 53 8.04 7.82 12.88
C GLN A 53 7.93 6.80 11.74
N LEU A 54 8.95 6.02 11.47
CA LEU A 54 8.94 4.97 10.43
C LEU A 54 8.28 3.68 10.92
N TYR A 55 8.02 3.53 12.22
CA TYR A 55 7.49 2.31 12.80
C TYR A 55 5.98 2.39 13.00
N MET A 56 5.32 1.31 12.60
CA MET A 56 3.91 1.06 12.86
C MET A 56 3.77 -0.19 13.73
N VAL A 57 3.05 -0.05 14.85
CA VAL A 57 2.92 -1.11 15.87
C VAL A 57 1.53 -1.71 15.84
N GLN A 58 1.46 -3.03 15.91
CA GLN A 58 0.19 -3.75 15.99
C GLN A 58 -0.48 -3.55 17.33
N VAL A 59 -1.79 -3.27 17.31
CA VAL A 59 -2.63 -3.10 18.51
C VAL A 59 -3.96 -3.84 18.37
N PHE A 60 -4.53 -4.19 19.52
CA PHE A 60 -5.82 -4.84 19.62
C PHE A 60 -6.74 -4.00 20.52
N SER A 61 -7.95 -3.69 20.09
CA SER A 61 -8.87 -2.93 20.94
C SER A 61 -9.47 -3.78 22.10
N SER A 62 -9.09 -5.05 22.16
CA SER A 62 -9.39 -5.98 23.25
C SER A 62 -8.17 -6.32 24.14
N GLN A 63 -7.07 -5.58 23.98
CA GLN A 63 -5.85 -5.78 24.77
C GLN A 63 -6.03 -5.41 26.24
N SER A 64 -5.18 -5.96 27.10
CA SER A 64 -5.13 -5.66 28.52
C SER A 64 -4.63 -4.25 28.81
N GLU A 65 -4.87 -3.74 30.02
CA GLU A 65 -4.34 -2.44 30.46
C GLU A 65 -2.80 -2.41 30.46
N GLN A 66 -2.15 -3.54 30.73
CA GLN A 66 -0.67 -3.62 30.66
C GLN A 66 -0.16 -3.47 29.22
N GLU A 67 -0.79 -4.16 28.26
CA GLU A 67 -0.43 -4.03 26.84
C GLU A 67 -0.69 -2.61 26.33
N LYS A 68 -1.81 -1.99 26.74
CA LYS A 68 -2.10 -0.59 26.44
C LYS A 68 -1.01 0.33 27.01
N THR A 69 -0.60 0.13 28.24
CA THR A 69 0.50 0.90 28.86
C THR A 69 1.79 0.76 28.06
N ASN A 70 2.13 -0.45 27.61
CA ASN A 70 3.30 -0.67 26.76
C ASN A 70 3.22 0.12 25.45
N VAL A 71 2.05 0.14 24.79
CA VAL A 71 1.86 0.94 23.57
C VAL A 71 1.99 2.44 23.86
N VAL A 72 1.43 2.94 24.97
CA VAL A 72 1.59 4.34 25.39
C VAL A 72 3.07 4.70 25.60
N ASN A 73 3.86 3.80 26.19
CA ASN A 73 5.30 4.01 26.37
C ASN A 73 6.02 4.06 25.00
N LEU A 74 5.69 3.16 24.06
CA LEU A 74 6.24 3.22 22.70
C LEU A 74 5.93 4.56 22.01
N ILE A 75 4.71 5.08 22.18
CA ILE A 75 4.32 6.38 21.63
C ILE A 75 5.11 7.52 22.27
N ARG A 76 5.25 7.51 23.61
CA ARG A 76 5.89 8.61 24.36
C ARG A 76 7.41 8.59 24.28
N ASP A 77 8.00 7.39 24.39
CA ASP A 77 9.45 7.23 24.53
C ASP A 77 10.12 7.02 23.17
N ASN A 78 9.56 6.10 22.32
CA ASN A 78 10.13 5.77 21.03
C ASN A 78 9.54 6.58 19.87
N LYS A 79 8.51 7.42 20.12
CA LYS A 79 7.91 8.33 19.13
C LYS A 79 7.42 7.62 17.86
N ILE A 80 6.85 6.41 17.99
CA ILE A 80 6.34 5.65 16.84
C ILE A 80 5.34 6.46 16.01
N GLY A 81 5.38 6.26 14.68
CA GLY A 81 4.58 7.04 13.72
C GLY A 81 3.17 6.50 13.48
N GLY A 82 2.92 5.24 13.78
CA GLY A 82 1.63 4.65 13.47
C GLY A 82 1.24 3.42 14.25
N LEU A 83 -0.04 3.07 14.11
CA LEU A 83 -0.63 1.87 14.70
C LEU A 83 -1.43 1.10 13.64
N ILE A 84 -1.38 -0.23 13.70
CA ILE A 84 -2.23 -1.11 12.90
C ILE A 84 -3.16 -1.91 13.81
N TYR A 85 -4.46 -1.75 13.60
CA TYR A 85 -5.47 -2.51 14.35
C TYR A 85 -5.75 -3.84 13.69
N SER A 86 -5.60 -4.93 14.46
CA SER A 86 -5.73 -6.29 13.94
C SER A 86 -6.88 -7.08 14.55
N LYS A 87 -7.48 -6.65 15.67
CA LYS A 87 -8.57 -7.37 16.34
C LYS A 87 -9.29 -6.49 17.36
N GLY A 88 -10.59 -6.74 17.55
CA GLY A 88 -11.38 -6.14 18.63
C GLY A 88 -12.77 -5.74 18.23
N GLY A 89 -13.26 -4.58 18.68
CA GLY A 89 -14.58 -4.05 18.39
C GLY A 89 -14.58 -2.56 18.07
N PRO A 90 -15.52 -2.07 17.26
CA PRO A 90 -15.48 -0.71 16.70
C PRO A 90 -15.51 0.39 17.76
N VAL A 91 -16.37 0.27 18.76
CA VAL A 91 -16.47 1.27 19.85
C VAL A 91 -15.22 1.25 20.73
N ARG A 92 -14.71 0.05 21.06
CA ARG A 92 -13.48 -0.09 21.83
C ARG A 92 -12.30 0.50 21.09
N GLN A 93 -12.20 0.27 19.77
CA GLN A 93 -11.15 0.85 18.94
C GLN A 93 -11.22 2.37 18.90
N ALA A 94 -12.41 2.96 18.66
CA ALA A 94 -12.55 4.41 18.61
C ALA A 94 -12.13 5.08 19.93
N LYS A 95 -12.49 4.49 21.07
CA LYS A 95 -12.07 4.97 22.39
C LYS A 95 -10.55 4.86 22.56
N LEU A 96 -9.98 3.71 22.26
CA LEU A 96 -8.54 3.48 22.37
C LEU A 96 -7.76 4.41 21.42
N ASN A 97 -8.24 4.64 20.20
CA ASN A 97 -7.64 5.60 19.29
C ASN A 97 -7.52 7.00 19.93
N ASN A 98 -8.59 7.50 20.53
CA ASN A 98 -8.58 8.81 21.18
C ASN A 98 -7.54 8.88 22.31
N GLU A 99 -7.45 7.82 23.12
CA GLU A 99 -6.49 7.76 24.22
C GLU A 99 -5.04 7.72 23.71
N LEU A 100 -4.75 6.90 22.68
CA LEU A 100 -3.41 6.77 22.12
C LEU A 100 -3.00 8.01 21.32
N GLN A 101 -3.91 8.64 20.57
CA GLN A 101 -3.66 9.92 19.92
C GLN A 101 -3.35 11.04 20.93
N ALA A 102 -4.04 11.09 22.07
CA ALA A 102 -3.78 12.07 23.11
C ALA A 102 -2.40 11.89 23.78
N ALA A 103 -1.81 10.69 23.71
CA ALA A 103 -0.46 10.41 24.21
C ALA A 103 0.65 10.82 23.24
N ALA A 104 0.33 11.02 21.96
CA ALA A 104 1.28 11.29 20.90
C ALA A 104 1.58 12.79 20.76
N LYS A 105 2.86 13.16 20.60
CA LYS A 105 3.28 14.53 20.27
C LYS A 105 2.98 14.87 18.81
N ILE A 106 3.18 13.91 17.93
CA ILE A 106 2.83 13.97 16.51
C ILE A 106 1.66 13.01 16.29
N PRO A 107 0.58 13.41 15.60
CA PRO A 107 -0.55 12.53 15.39
C PRO A 107 -0.16 11.21 14.73
N LEU A 108 -0.64 10.11 15.30
CA LEU A 108 -0.37 8.75 14.81
C LEU A 108 -1.12 8.48 13.52
N LEU A 109 -0.47 7.82 12.58
CA LEU A 109 -1.11 7.27 11.39
C LEU A 109 -1.75 5.92 11.75
N ILE A 110 -3.06 5.80 11.59
CA ILE A 110 -3.83 4.61 11.98
C ILE A 110 -4.19 3.80 10.74
N GLY A 111 -3.77 2.55 10.69
CA GLY A 111 -4.04 1.62 9.63
C GLY A 111 -4.84 0.39 10.06
N MET A 112 -5.45 -0.29 9.09
CA MET A 112 -6.17 -1.54 9.29
C MET A 112 -6.20 -2.35 7.99
N ASP A 113 -6.19 -3.68 8.09
CA ASP A 113 -6.63 -4.55 7.01
C ASP A 113 -8.15 -4.69 7.06
N ALA A 114 -8.84 -4.12 6.11
CA ALA A 114 -10.29 -4.23 5.97
C ALA A 114 -10.65 -4.49 4.50
N GLU A 115 -10.14 -5.60 3.93
CA GLU A 115 -10.28 -5.95 2.51
C GLU A 115 -11.75 -6.15 2.10
N TRP A 116 -12.54 -6.77 2.99
CA TRP A 116 -13.99 -6.98 2.85
C TRP A 116 -14.79 -6.32 3.98
N GLY A 117 -14.29 -5.20 4.49
CA GLY A 117 -14.92 -4.43 5.55
C GLY A 117 -14.25 -4.61 6.90
N LEU A 118 -14.72 -3.81 7.86
CA LEU A 118 -14.19 -3.82 9.23
C LEU A 118 -14.32 -5.19 9.91
N SER A 119 -15.28 -6.01 9.46
CA SER A 119 -15.51 -7.37 9.97
C SER A 119 -14.33 -8.32 9.76
N MET A 120 -13.39 -7.98 8.89
CA MET A 120 -12.13 -8.71 8.79
C MET A 120 -11.36 -8.69 10.11
N ARG A 121 -11.50 -7.63 10.89
CA ARG A 121 -10.74 -7.37 12.13
C ARG A 121 -11.62 -7.14 13.36
N LEU A 122 -12.82 -6.61 13.17
CA LEU A 122 -13.66 -6.16 14.27
C LEU A 122 -14.96 -6.97 14.36
N ASP A 123 -15.32 -7.33 15.60
CA ASP A 123 -16.63 -7.89 15.89
C ASP A 123 -17.75 -6.86 15.62
N SER A 124 -18.99 -7.33 15.53
CA SER A 124 -20.19 -6.49 15.46
C SER A 124 -20.18 -5.45 14.33
N THR A 125 -19.51 -5.75 13.22
CA THR A 125 -19.44 -4.90 12.04
C THR A 125 -19.92 -5.62 10.79
N TYR A 126 -20.34 -4.86 9.78
CA TYR A 126 -20.83 -5.40 8.52
C TYR A 126 -19.68 -6.01 7.68
N ALA A 127 -19.93 -7.18 7.11
CA ALA A 127 -19.05 -7.85 6.14
C ALA A 127 -19.53 -7.57 4.72
N PHE A 128 -18.67 -6.99 3.88
CA PHE A 128 -18.88 -6.96 2.44
C PHE A 128 -18.57 -8.33 1.84
N PRO A 129 -19.05 -8.61 0.60
CA PRO A 129 -18.64 -9.82 -0.11
C PRO A 129 -17.13 -9.88 -0.29
N TRP A 130 -16.59 -11.10 -0.40
CA TRP A 130 -15.20 -11.33 -0.77
C TRP A 130 -14.86 -10.66 -2.12
N ASN A 131 -13.62 -10.24 -2.28
CA ASN A 131 -13.17 -9.58 -3.51
C ASN A 131 -13.39 -10.46 -4.76
N MET A 132 -13.23 -11.79 -4.67
CA MET A 132 -13.54 -12.72 -5.75
C MET A 132 -15.01 -12.62 -6.18
N THR A 133 -15.94 -12.47 -5.24
CA THR A 133 -17.36 -12.24 -5.54
C THR A 133 -17.58 -10.88 -6.18
N LEU A 134 -16.91 -9.84 -5.67
CA LEU A 134 -16.95 -8.49 -6.25
C LEU A 134 -16.35 -8.46 -7.66
N GLY A 135 -15.35 -9.31 -7.94
CA GLY A 135 -14.76 -9.50 -9.26
C GLY A 135 -15.78 -9.94 -10.33
N ALA A 136 -16.79 -10.71 -9.95
CA ALA A 136 -17.86 -11.14 -10.85
C ALA A 136 -18.91 -10.05 -11.17
N VAL A 137 -18.92 -8.95 -10.41
CA VAL A 137 -19.86 -7.84 -10.62
C VAL A 137 -19.47 -7.04 -11.87
N LYS A 138 -20.34 -6.96 -12.87
CA LYS A 138 -20.03 -6.25 -14.13
C LYS A 138 -19.95 -4.72 -13.99
N ASN A 139 -20.77 -4.14 -13.11
CA ASN A 139 -20.84 -2.69 -12.94
C ASN A 139 -19.79 -2.20 -11.94
N ASN A 140 -18.71 -1.58 -12.44
CA ASN A 140 -17.63 -1.05 -11.61
C ASN A 140 -18.06 0.11 -10.70
N GLN A 141 -19.16 0.80 -10.98
CA GLN A 141 -19.71 1.82 -10.07
C GLN A 141 -20.13 1.22 -8.72
N LEU A 142 -20.61 -0.03 -8.70
CA LEU A 142 -20.92 -0.74 -7.44
C LEU A 142 -19.65 -1.05 -6.64
N ILE A 143 -18.56 -1.34 -7.31
CA ILE A 143 -17.26 -1.56 -6.66
C ILE A 143 -16.72 -0.24 -6.07
N GLU A 144 -16.85 0.86 -6.81
CA GLU A 144 -16.50 2.19 -6.31
C GLU A 144 -17.36 2.58 -5.09
N GLN A 145 -18.66 2.33 -5.14
CA GLN A 145 -19.55 2.55 -3.99
C GLN A 145 -19.17 1.69 -2.78
N THR A 146 -18.77 0.44 -3.01
CA THR A 146 -18.27 -0.45 -1.95
C THR A 146 -17.00 0.14 -1.32
N GLY A 147 -16.03 0.57 -2.12
CA GLY A 147 -14.81 1.23 -1.64
C GLY A 147 -15.12 2.50 -0.84
N ARG A 148 -16.05 3.33 -1.33
CA ARG A 148 -16.51 4.54 -0.63
C ARG A 148 -17.14 4.21 0.72
N GLN A 149 -18.09 3.29 0.76
CA GLN A 149 -18.76 2.96 2.02
C GLN A 149 -17.79 2.36 3.04
N LEU A 150 -16.85 1.55 2.60
CA LEU A 150 -15.80 1.00 3.45
C LEU A 150 -14.88 2.10 3.97
N GLY A 151 -14.52 3.08 3.12
CA GLY A 151 -13.77 4.27 3.53
C GLY A 151 -14.52 5.09 4.59
N GLU A 152 -15.84 5.29 4.45
CA GLU A 152 -16.66 5.96 5.47
C GLU A 152 -16.67 5.18 6.81
N HIS A 153 -16.73 3.85 6.75
CA HIS A 153 -16.62 3.03 7.95
C HIS A 153 -15.26 3.17 8.63
N CYS A 154 -14.15 3.15 7.86
CA CYS A 154 -12.80 3.37 8.36
C CYS A 154 -12.68 4.75 9.03
N LYS A 155 -13.11 5.80 8.33
CA LYS A 155 -13.07 7.18 8.83
C LYS A 155 -13.83 7.35 10.15
N ARG A 156 -15.00 6.71 10.29
CA ARG A 156 -15.84 6.79 11.50
C ARG A 156 -15.13 6.26 12.75
N ILE A 157 -14.22 5.31 12.62
CA ILE A 157 -13.48 4.73 13.75
C ILE A 157 -12.03 5.24 13.83
N GLY A 158 -11.71 6.32 13.08
CA GLY A 158 -10.41 6.98 13.12
C GLY A 158 -9.29 6.21 12.41
N VAL A 159 -9.61 5.42 11.39
CA VAL A 159 -8.64 4.77 10.51
C VAL A 159 -8.33 5.70 9.35
N HIS A 160 -7.05 6.03 9.15
CA HIS A 160 -6.56 6.95 8.15
C HIS A 160 -6.25 6.26 6.82
N PHE A 161 -5.84 5.00 6.86
CA PHE A 161 -5.65 4.19 5.66
C PHE A 161 -6.04 2.73 5.86
N ASN A 162 -6.49 2.13 4.76
CA ASN A 162 -6.83 0.73 4.70
C ASN A 162 -5.82 -0.02 3.82
N PHE A 163 -5.25 -1.10 4.32
CA PHE A 163 -4.41 -2.01 3.54
C PHE A 163 -5.26 -2.83 2.54
N ALA A 164 -5.89 -2.11 1.61
CA ALA A 164 -6.70 -2.59 0.49
C ALA A 164 -6.70 -1.52 -0.63
N PRO A 165 -6.88 -1.91 -1.91
CA PRO A 165 -7.27 -3.23 -2.41
C PRO A 165 -6.12 -4.23 -2.56
N VAL A 166 -6.47 -5.53 -2.54
CA VAL A 166 -5.61 -6.59 -3.05
C VAL A 166 -5.63 -6.53 -4.57
N VAL A 167 -4.47 -6.37 -5.19
CA VAL A 167 -4.30 -6.27 -6.65
C VAL A 167 -3.60 -7.49 -7.25
N ASP A 168 -3.33 -8.48 -6.40
CA ASP A 168 -2.77 -9.76 -6.84
C ASP A 168 -3.72 -10.45 -7.81
N ILE A 169 -3.19 -10.88 -8.96
CA ILE A 169 -3.94 -11.61 -9.98
C ILE A 169 -3.83 -13.10 -9.66
N ASN A 170 -4.94 -13.74 -9.28
CA ASN A 170 -4.94 -15.12 -8.79
C ASN A 170 -4.82 -16.13 -9.92
N THR A 171 -3.69 -16.11 -10.64
CA THR A 171 -3.45 -17.02 -11.79
C THR A 171 -3.19 -18.45 -11.35
N ASN A 172 -2.74 -18.68 -10.11
CA ASN A 172 -2.60 -20.00 -9.54
C ASN A 172 -3.83 -20.36 -8.67
N PRO A 173 -4.69 -21.30 -9.10
CA PRO A 173 -5.86 -21.71 -8.33
C PRO A 173 -5.51 -22.38 -7.00
N ASN A 174 -4.29 -22.89 -6.85
CA ASN A 174 -3.78 -23.51 -5.62
C ASN A 174 -3.08 -22.53 -4.67
N ASN A 175 -3.11 -21.24 -4.98
CA ASN A 175 -2.51 -20.22 -4.12
C ASN A 175 -3.14 -20.25 -2.72
N PRO A 176 -2.35 -20.54 -1.66
CA PRO A 176 -2.91 -20.78 -0.33
C PRO A 176 -3.27 -19.50 0.43
N ILE A 177 -2.84 -18.32 -0.06
CA ILE A 177 -2.94 -17.07 0.69
C ILE A 177 -3.78 -15.99 -0.01
N ILE A 178 -3.79 -15.93 -1.32
CA ILE A 178 -4.55 -14.93 -2.09
C ILE A 178 -5.99 -15.42 -2.34
N GLY A 179 -6.21 -16.40 -3.18
CA GLY A 179 -7.53 -17.00 -3.39
C GLY A 179 -8.66 -15.97 -3.47
N ASN A 180 -9.66 -16.11 -2.60
CA ASN A 180 -10.84 -15.23 -2.53
C ASN A 180 -10.53 -13.75 -2.20
N ARG A 181 -9.33 -13.43 -1.76
CA ARG A 181 -8.90 -12.04 -1.51
C ARG A 181 -8.66 -11.28 -2.81
N SER A 182 -8.32 -11.96 -3.91
CA SER A 182 -8.22 -11.37 -5.25
C SER A 182 -9.59 -11.07 -5.87
N PHE A 183 -9.64 -10.10 -6.79
CA PHE A 183 -10.82 -9.88 -7.65
C PHE A 183 -10.94 -10.88 -8.82
N GLY A 184 -10.00 -11.82 -8.96
CA GLY A 184 -10.03 -12.88 -9.96
C GLY A 184 -8.68 -13.24 -10.57
N GLU A 185 -8.75 -13.97 -11.68
CA GLU A 185 -7.58 -14.45 -12.45
C GLU A 185 -7.30 -13.61 -13.70
N ASP A 186 -8.27 -12.82 -14.14
CA ASP A 186 -8.12 -11.93 -15.30
C ASP A 186 -7.46 -10.61 -14.87
N ARG A 187 -6.34 -10.30 -15.47
CA ARG A 187 -5.51 -9.13 -15.18
C ARG A 187 -6.27 -7.81 -15.32
N ASP A 188 -7.00 -7.65 -16.40
CA ASP A 188 -7.70 -6.40 -16.71
C ASP A 188 -8.91 -6.23 -15.77
N ASN A 189 -9.64 -7.30 -15.49
CA ASN A 189 -10.73 -7.27 -14.52
C ASN A 189 -10.24 -6.94 -13.11
N VAL A 190 -9.18 -7.60 -12.63
CA VAL A 190 -8.57 -7.31 -11.31
C VAL A 190 -8.17 -5.84 -11.23
N THR A 191 -7.54 -5.32 -12.27
CA THR A 191 -7.09 -3.92 -12.34
C THR A 191 -8.27 -2.95 -12.28
N ASP A 192 -9.31 -3.17 -13.06
CA ASP A 192 -10.49 -2.31 -13.13
C ASP A 192 -11.26 -2.31 -11.80
N LYS A 193 -11.42 -3.47 -11.15
CA LYS A 193 -12.05 -3.58 -9.83
C LYS A 193 -11.24 -2.87 -8.76
N ALA A 194 -9.93 -3.13 -8.71
CA ALA A 194 -9.03 -2.50 -7.75
C ALA A 194 -9.01 -0.97 -7.93
N LEU A 195 -9.02 -0.49 -9.16
CA LEU A 195 -9.08 0.95 -9.48
C LEU A 195 -10.37 1.59 -8.99
N ALA A 196 -11.52 0.97 -9.28
CA ALA A 196 -12.82 1.46 -8.82
C ALA A 196 -12.89 1.48 -7.28
N PHE A 197 -12.45 0.41 -6.63
CA PHE A 197 -12.39 0.31 -5.17
C PHE A 197 -11.51 1.41 -4.56
N MET A 198 -10.28 1.60 -5.09
CA MET A 198 -9.35 2.64 -4.68
C MET A 198 -9.98 4.03 -4.79
N LYS A 199 -10.58 4.37 -5.95
CA LYS A 199 -11.23 5.66 -6.18
C LYS A 199 -12.35 5.92 -5.18
N GLY A 200 -13.18 4.93 -4.94
CA GLY A 200 -14.24 5.03 -3.94
C GLY A 200 -13.70 5.29 -2.54
N MET A 201 -12.69 4.54 -2.10
CA MET A 201 -12.08 4.71 -0.79
C MET A 201 -11.41 6.06 -0.63
N GLN A 202 -10.54 6.45 -1.57
CA GLN A 202 -9.81 7.71 -1.50
C GLN A 202 -10.72 8.94 -1.59
N SER A 203 -11.90 8.82 -2.20
CA SER A 203 -12.89 9.91 -2.23
C SER A 203 -13.43 10.30 -0.85
N THR A 204 -13.26 9.44 0.17
CA THR A 204 -13.64 9.72 1.57
C THR A 204 -12.53 10.39 2.38
N GLY A 205 -11.33 10.49 1.82
CA GLY A 205 -10.12 10.93 2.50
C GLY A 205 -9.36 9.82 3.22
N VAL A 206 -9.81 8.55 3.13
CA VAL A 206 -9.06 7.38 3.62
C VAL A 206 -8.11 6.90 2.53
N LEU A 207 -6.85 6.74 2.85
CA LEU A 207 -5.81 6.32 1.92
C LEU A 207 -5.97 4.83 1.58
N ALA A 208 -5.89 4.50 0.29
CA ALA A 208 -5.87 3.12 -0.20
C ALA A 208 -4.43 2.57 -0.28
N ASN A 209 -4.30 1.26 -0.15
CA ASN A 209 -3.01 0.57 -0.24
C ASN A 209 -3.09 -0.63 -1.17
N ALA A 210 -2.39 -0.59 -2.29
CA ALA A 210 -2.30 -1.73 -3.19
C ALA A 210 -1.31 -2.77 -2.66
N LYS A 211 -1.72 -4.04 -2.64
CA LYS A 211 -0.91 -5.14 -2.11
C LYS A 211 -1.15 -6.45 -2.87
N HIS A 212 -0.12 -7.29 -2.95
CA HIS A 212 1.19 -7.30 -2.30
C HIS A 212 2.27 -7.14 -3.37
N PHE A 213 2.91 -5.99 -3.41
CA PHE A 213 3.91 -5.66 -4.46
C PHE A 213 5.13 -6.59 -4.38
N PRO A 214 5.68 -7.06 -5.51
CA PRO A 214 5.27 -6.77 -6.90
C PRO A 214 4.16 -7.68 -7.45
N GLY A 215 3.67 -8.68 -6.69
CA GLY A 215 2.57 -9.57 -7.05
C GLY A 215 2.71 -10.95 -6.41
N HIS A 216 1.72 -11.36 -5.62
CA HIS A 216 1.70 -12.60 -4.83
C HIS A 216 0.68 -13.64 -5.39
N GLY A 217 0.01 -13.32 -6.51
CA GLY A 217 -1.15 -14.08 -7.01
C GLY A 217 -0.82 -15.47 -7.58
N ASP A 218 0.44 -15.73 -7.93
CA ASP A 218 0.87 -16.99 -8.55
C ASP A 218 1.81 -17.83 -7.68
N THR A 219 1.92 -17.54 -6.39
CA THR A 219 2.77 -18.29 -5.49
C THR A 219 2.11 -19.56 -4.98
N GLU A 220 2.92 -20.57 -4.65
CA GLU A 220 2.47 -21.86 -4.09
C GLU A 220 2.67 -21.95 -2.57
N ALA A 221 3.20 -20.90 -1.95
CA ALA A 221 3.54 -20.88 -0.54
C ALA A 221 3.03 -19.62 0.16
N ASP A 222 2.85 -19.72 1.47
CA ASP A 222 2.41 -18.66 2.35
C ASP A 222 3.61 -17.93 2.95
N SER A 223 3.72 -16.62 2.71
CA SER A 223 4.80 -15.76 3.19
C SER A 223 4.85 -15.63 4.74
N HIS A 224 3.77 -15.97 5.44
CA HIS A 224 3.80 -16.09 6.90
C HIS A 224 4.64 -17.28 7.39
N LYS A 225 4.84 -18.29 6.55
CA LYS A 225 5.50 -19.56 6.92
C LYS A 225 6.86 -19.75 6.27
N THR A 226 7.08 -19.17 5.09
CA THR A 226 8.29 -19.33 4.30
C THR A 226 8.48 -18.12 3.39
N LEU A 227 9.54 -18.09 2.61
CA LEU A 227 9.74 -17.10 1.54
C LEU A 227 9.26 -17.70 0.20
N PRO A 228 8.06 -17.31 -0.30
CA PRO A 228 7.56 -17.82 -1.57
C PRO A 228 8.41 -17.34 -2.74
N THR A 229 8.58 -18.19 -3.76
CA THR A 229 9.32 -17.85 -4.98
C THR A 229 8.37 -17.59 -6.13
N VAL A 230 8.62 -16.51 -6.88
CA VAL A 230 8.01 -16.19 -8.17
C VAL A 230 9.07 -16.41 -9.25
N SER A 231 8.92 -17.50 -10.02
CA SER A 231 9.95 -17.98 -10.96
C SER A 231 9.80 -17.43 -12.39
N PHE A 232 8.93 -16.45 -12.61
CA PHE A 232 8.73 -15.86 -13.93
C PHE A 232 9.84 -14.90 -14.32
N ASP A 233 10.01 -14.75 -15.64
CA ASP A 233 10.88 -13.73 -16.19
C ASP A 233 10.35 -12.30 -15.96
N GLU A 234 11.23 -11.33 -16.09
CA GLU A 234 10.88 -9.93 -15.87
C GLU A 234 9.74 -9.46 -16.81
N LYS A 235 9.71 -9.94 -18.05
CA LYS A 235 8.70 -9.57 -19.04
C LYS A 235 7.32 -10.03 -18.62
N ARG A 236 7.20 -11.24 -18.06
CA ARG A 236 5.94 -11.75 -17.53
C ARG A 236 5.50 -10.94 -16.30
N ILE A 237 6.42 -10.70 -15.36
CA ILE A 237 6.14 -9.90 -14.17
C ILE A 237 5.71 -8.48 -14.56
N ASP A 238 6.39 -7.85 -15.52
CA ASP A 238 6.06 -6.52 -15.99
C ASP A 238 4.69 -6.43 -16.67
N SER A 239 4.30 -7.47 -17.43
CA SER A 239 3.06 -7.47 -18.20
C SER A 239 1.84 -7.95 -17.41
N VAL A 240 2.01 -8.67 -16.32
CA VAL A 240 0.92 -9.24 -15.51
C VAL A 240 0.96 -8.66 -14.09
N GLU A 241 1.95 -9.02 -13.28
CA GLU A 241 1.98 -8.68 -11.86
C GLU A 241 2.07 -7.16 -11.62
N LEU A 242 2.91 -6.45 -12.38
CA LEU A 242 3.07 -4.99 -12.27
C LEU A 242 1.99 -4.19 -12.99
N TYR A 243 1.16 -4.82 -13.82
CA TYR A 243 0.16 -4.11 -14.61
C TYR A 243 -0.88 -3.34 -13.77
N PRO A 244 -1.48 -3.93 -12.72
CA PRO A 244 -2.38 -3.19 -11.84
C PRO A 244 -1.70 -1.98 -11.19
N TYR A 245 -0.48 -2.15 -10.70
CA TYR A 245 0.28 -1.04 -10.09
C TYR A 245 0.51 0.12 -11.05
N LYS A 246 0.91 -0.15 -12.31
CA LYS A 246 1.07 0.89 -13.35
C LYS A 246 -0.20 1.70 -13.53
N LYS A 247 -1.36 1.05 -13.52
CA LYS A 247 -2.66 1.72 -13.68
C LYS A 247 -3.07 2.50 -12.45
N LEU A 248 -2.98 1.90 -11.27
CA LEU A 248 -3.40 2.55 -10.02
C LEU A 248 -2.48 3.74 -9.67
N ILE A 249 -1.18 3.63 -9.88
CA ILE A 249 -0.21 4.71 -9.66
C ILE A 249 -0.55 5.92 -10.54
N LYS A 250 -0.83 5.69 -11.83
CA LYS A 250 -1.24 6.75 -12.76
C LYS A 250 -2.52 7.47 -12.32
N GLU A 251 -3.38 6.78 -11.60
CA GLU A 251 -4.66 7.30 -11.09
C GLU A 251 -4.58 7.80 -9.62
N GLY A 252 -3.37 7.96 -9.09
CA GLY A 252 -3.14 8.57 -7.79
C GLY A 252 -3.26 7.61 -6.59
N LEU A 253 -2.77 6.36 -6.74
CA LEU A 253 -2.65 5.42 -5.62
C LEU A 253 -1.84 6.02 -4.48
N SER A 254 -2.39 6.02 -3.27
CA SER A 254 -1.78 6.67 -2.11
C SER A 254 -0.72 5.84 -1.39
N SER A 255 -0.83 4.52 -1.41
CA SER A 255 0.18 3.67 -0.77
C SER A 255 0.31 2.28 -1.39
N VAL A 256 1.45 1.64 -1.16
CA VAL A 256 1.78 0.28 -1.62
C VAL A 256 2.34 -0.51 -0.43
N MET A 257 1.93 -1.77 -0.31
CA MET A 257 2.56 -2.73 0.61
C MET A 257 3.44 -3.69 -0.18
N VAL A 258 4.71 -3.77 0.20
CA VAL A 258 5.70 -4.67 -0.40
C VAL A 258 5.68 -6.01 0.32
N ALA A 259 5.49 -7.09 -0.42
CA ALA A 259 5.50 -8.47 0.07
C ALA A 259 6.90 -8.99 0.38
N HIS A 260 6.95 -10.14 1.06
CA HIS A 260 8.17 -10.93 1.23
C HIS A 260 8.19 -12.06 0.20
N LEU A 261 8.82 -11.81 -0.96
CA LEU A 261 8.91 -12.74 -2.08
C LEU A 261 10.36 -12.88 -2.55
N ASN A 262 10.76 -14.09 -2.93
CA ASN A 262 11.95 -14.34 -3.70
C ASN A 262 11.62 -14.24 -5.19
N ILE A 263 12.28 -13.34 -5.92
CA ILE A 263 12.01 -13.10 -7.34
C ILE A 263 13.32 -13.02 -8.10
N PRO A 264 13.90 -14.18 -8.48
CA PRO A 264 15.25 -14.23 -9.07
C PRO A 264 15.43 -13.39 -10.35
N SER A 265 14.35 -13.14 -11.10
CA SER A 265 14.41 -12.30 -12.30
C SER A 265 14.50 -10.79 -12.01
N LEU A 266 14.17 -10.35 -10.78
CA LEU A 266 14.23 -8.95 -10.36
C LEU A 266 15.30 -8.69 -9.30
N GLU A 267 15.73 -9.72 -8.56
CA GLU A 267 16.74 -9.65 -7.52
C GLU A 267 17.71 -10.83 -7.66
N SER A 268 18.96 -10.53 -7.97
CA SER A 268 19.98 -11.55 -8.27
C SER A 268 20.53 -12.29 -7.06
N ARG A 269 20.30 -11.75 -5.85
CA ARG A 269 20.70 -12.41 -4.60
C ARG A 269 19.72 -13.52 -4.29
N ASP A 270 20.20 -14.75 -4.23
CA ASP A 270 19.36 -15.92 -3.97
C ASP A 270 18.69 -15.84 -2.59
N GLY A 271 17.38 -16.13 -2.56
CA GLY A 271 16.58 -16.07 -1.35
C GLY A 271 16.47 -14.68 -0.69
N TYR A 272 16.73 -13.59 -1.43
CA TYR A 272 16.64 -12.24 -0.90
C TYR A 272 15.20 -11.70 -0.99
N PRO A 273 14.56 -11.36 0.14
CA PRO A 273 13.17 -10.90 0.13
C PRO A 273 12.98 -9.60 -0.64
N SER A 274 11.93 -9.51 -1.46
CA SER A 274 11.58 -8.31 -2.24
C SER A 274 11.45 -7.05 -1.39
N THR A 275 10.98 -7.16 -0.16
CA THR A 275 10.87 -6.06 0.81
C THR A 275 12.21 -5.42 1.17
N LEU A 276 13.30 -6.19 1.07
CA LEU A 276 14.66 -5.74 1.41
C LEU A 276 15.47 -5.36 0.17
N SER A 277 14.89 -5.50 -1.03
CA SER A 277 15.58 -5.30 -2.30
C SER A 277 15.47 -3.87 -2.79
N GLU A 278 16.60 -3.16 -2.85
CA GLU A 278 16.71 -1.84 -3.47
C GLU A 278 16.29 -1.88 -4.95
N ASN A 279 16.61 -2.97 -5.66
CA ASN A 279 16.18 -3.17 -7.05
C ASN A 279 14.65 -3.14 -7.19
N ILE A 280 13.94 -3.86 -6.29
CA ILE A 280 12.49 -3.99 -6.38
C ILE A 280 11.80 -2.73 -5.83
N VAL A 281 12.22 -2.22 -4.68
CA VAL A 281 11.57 -1.08 -4.03
C VAL A 281 12.00 0.24 -4.64
N THR A 282 13.30 0.50 -4.77
CA THR A 282 13.78 1.77 -5.32
C THR A 282 13.73 1.77 -6.84
N SER A 283 14.46 0.86 -7.52
CA SER A 283 14.59 0.97 -8.99
C SER A 283 13.29 0.67 -9.72
N ILE A 284 12.49 -0.32 -9.26
CA ILE A 284 11.24 -0.65 -9.94
C ILE A 284 10.08 0.22 -9.43
N LEU A 285 9.76 0.20 -8.13
CA LEU A 285 8.56 0.89 -7.63
C LEU A 285 8.71 2.41 -7.66
N LYS A 286 9.78 2.96 -7.07
CA LYS A 286 9.95 4.42 -6.97
C LYS A 286 10.35 5.05 -8.30
N GLU A 287 11.35 4.49 -9.01
CA GLU A 287 11.93 5.11 -10.20
C GLU A 287 11.18 4.69 -11.48
N ARG A 288 11.15 3.38 -11.82
CA ARG A 288 10.54 2.92 -13.07
C ARG A 288 9.02 3.13 -13.15
N LEU A 289 8.30 2.85 -12.05
CA LEU A 289 6.85 3.08 -11.97
C LEU A 289 6.50 4.50 -11.54
N GLY A 290 7.45 5.29 -11.06
CA GLY A 290 7.26 6.68 -10.64
C GLY A 290 6.38 6.84 -9.42
N PHE A 291 6.34 5.86 -8.52
CA PHE A 291 5.50 5.90 -7.33
C PHE A 291 5.99 6.95 -6.32
N LYS A 292 5.09 7.83 -5.87
CA LYS A 292 5.39 8.96 -4.98
C LYS A 292 4.59 8.90 -3.67
N GLY A 293 3.86 7.82 -3.42
CA GLY A 293 3.05 7.62 -2.21
C GLY A 293 3.82 6.96 -1.06
N LEU A 294 3.08 6.53 -0.04
CA LEU A 294 3.64 5.81 1.11
C LEU A 294 3.98 4.36 0.73
N ILE A 295 5.13 3.89 1.18
CA ILE A 295 5.55 2.50 1.02
C ILE A 295 5.57 1.85 2.40
N PHE A 296 4.83 0.75 2.52
CA PHE A 296 4.81 -0.10 3.71
C PHE A 296 5.46 -1.43 3.38
N THR A 297 6.17 -2.00 4.34
CA THR A 297 6.50 -3.43 4.30
C THR A 297 5.30 -4.24 4.76
N ASP A 298 5.13 -5.46 4.28
CA ASP A 298 4.39 -6.45 5.05
C ASP A 298 5.12 -6.69 6.38
N ALA A 299 4.49 -7.38 7.34
CA ALA A 299 5.02 -7.48 8.69
C ALA A 299 6.41 -8.15 8.71
N LEU A 300 7.45 -7.41 9.10
CA LEU A 300 8.84 -7.90 9.13
C LEU A 300 9.06 -9.07 10.09
N THR A 301 8.08 -9.33 10.97
CA THR A 301 8.04 -10.52 11.86
C THR A 301 7.61 -11.80 11.13
N MET A 302 7.08 -11.72 9.91
CA MET A 302 6.71 -12.88 9.11
C MET A 302 7.98 -13.66 8.70
N LYS A 303 7.89 -15.00 8.62
CA LYS A 303 9.05 -15.86 8.32
C LYS A 303 9.67 -15.59 6.96
N GLY A 304 8.91 -15.10 6.01
CA GLY A 304 9.43 -14.67 4.71
C GLY A 304 10.49 -13.56 4.79
N ALA A 305 10.50 -12.77 5.86
CA ALA A 305 11.53 -11.76 6.14
C ALA A 305 12.38 -12.15 7.36
N SER A 306 11.76 -12.51 8.48
CA SER A 306 12.44 -12.69 9.78
C SER A 306 13.49 -13.81 9.80
N ASN A 307 13.40 -14.77 8.88
CA ASN A 307 14.41 -15.82 8.73
C ASN A 307 15.68 -15.35 8.01
N PHE A 308 15.64 -14.17 7.38
CA PHE A 308 16.77 -13.67 6.56
C PHE A 308 17.89 -13.06 7.41
N SER A 309 17.55 -12.28 8.44
CA SER A 309 18.55 -11.65 9.32
C SER A 309 17.94 -11.36 10.71
N ALA A 310 18.78 -10.88 11.62
CA ALA A 310 18.34 -10.50 12.96
C ALA A 310 17.39 -9.27 12.95
N PRO A 311 16.51 -9.13 13.96
CA PRO A 311 15.77 -7.89 14.17
C PRO A 311 16.72 -6.69 14.24
N GLY A 312 16.30 -5.55 13.67
CA GLY A 312 17.13 -4.36 13.51
C GLY A 312 17.91 -4.35 12.19
N ASP A 313 18.59 -5.43 11.82
CA ASP A 313 19.24 -5.54 10.51
C ASP A 313 18.21 -5.63 9.37
N ILE A 314 17.10 -6.36 9.60
CA ILE A 314 15.97 -6.43 8.65
C ILE A 314 15.32 -5.07 8.49
N ASP A 315 15.07 -4.36 9.60
CA ASP A 315 14.50 -3.02 9.59
C ASP A 315 15.38 -2.05 8.82
N LEU A 316 16.71 -2.09 9.07
CA LEU A 316 17.67 -1.27 8.35
C LEU A 316 17.74 -1.62 6.84
N ALA A 317 17.68 -2.92 6.50
CA ALA A 317 17.68 -3.35 5.10
C ALA A 317 16.40 -2.88 4.37
N ALA A 318 15.24 -3.01 5.01
CA ALA A 318 13.97 -2.51 4.47
C ALA A 318 13.97 -0.98 4.30
N PHE A 319 14.59 -0.24 5.23
CA PHE A 319 14.72 1.21 5.12
C PHE A 319 15.65 1.63 3.97
N LYS A 320 16.72 0.87 3.71
CA LYS A 320 17.64 1.14 2.61
C LYS A 320 17.06 0.80 1.23
N ALA A 321 16.12 -0.14 1.19
CA ALA A 321 15.43 -0.51 -0.04
C ALA A 321 14.47 0.58 -0.54
#